data_e4ee62815f409810777aaa4c8b9396e8
#
_entry.id   e4ee62815f409810777aaa4c8b9396e8
#
_cell.length_a   1.000
_cell.length_b   1.000
_cell.length_c   1.000
_cell.angle_alpha   90.00
_cell.angle_beta   90.00
_cell.angle_gamma   90.00
#
_symmetry.space_group_name_H-M   'P 1'
#
loop_
_entity.id
_entity.type
_entity.pdbx_description
1 polymer ?
#
loop_
_entity_poly.entity_id
_entity_poly.type
_entity_poly.pdbx_seq_one_letter_code
_entity_poly.pdbx_strand_id
1 'polypeptide(L)'
;MTEQNNHLSQAPSNEEIIPEDLSVEMRRIAHDLSNALEIIIQTSYLLNTVELKGPASDWLRMLDDGVHKAMALNLELRTYIKDHTSN
;
A
#
# COMPACT_ATOMS: atom_id res chain seq x y z
N MET A 1 -1.95 3.01 -35.02
CA MET A 1 -1.64 3.44 -34.31
C MET A 1 -1.42 3.82 -33.80
N THR A 2 -1.90 3.63 -34.04
CA THR A 2 -1.56 4.15 -33.26
C THR A 2 -1.41 4.29 -32.51
N GLU A 3 -1.59 4.07 -32.59
CA GLU A 3 -1.26 4.44 -31.66
C GLU A 3 -0.97 4.49 -30.96
N GLN A 4 -0.97 4.13 -31.11
CA GLN A 4 -0.54 4.29 -30.23
C GLN A 4 -0.05 4.39 -29.61
N ASN A 5 0.05 4.17 -29.82
CA ASN A 5 0.63 4.40 -29.04
C ASN A 5 0.99 4.61 -28.43
N ASN A 6 1.13 4.51 -28.46
CA ASN A 6 1.51 4.87 -27.75
C ASN A 6 1.88 4.93 -27.05
N HIS A 7 2.20 4.82 -26.88
CA HIS A 7 2.56 5.05 -26.01
C HIS A 7 3.25 5.29 -25.78
N LEU A 8 3.63 5.28 -25.84
CA LEU A 8 3.94 5.82 -25.48
C LEU A 8 4.40 6.56 -25.00
N SER A 9 5.08 7.25 -24.78
CA SER A 9 5.29 8.12 -24.14
C SER A 9 4.93 8.69 -23.42
N GLN A 10 5.39 9.40 -22.73
CA GLN A 10 4.52 9.92 -22.46
C GLN A 10 4.16 10.65 -21.30
N ALA A 11 3.86 11.94 -21.34
CA ALA A 11 2.95 12.50 -20.39
C ALA A 11 1.83 11.53 -20.16
N PRO A 12 1.29 11.42 -18.95
CA PRO A 12 0.20 10.47 -18.72
C PRO A 12 -0.97 10.78 -19.64
N SER A 13 -1.51 9.76 -20.23
CA SER A 13 -2.72 9.88 -21.01
C SER A 13 -3.90 10.07 -20.05
N ASN A 14 -5.06 10.44 -20.62
CA ASN A 14 -6.26 10.60 -19.81
C ASN A 14 -6.63 9.32 -19.08
N GLU A 15 -6.27 8.16 -19.66
CA GLU A 15 -6.56 6.89 -19.01
C GLU A 15 -5.75 6.69 -17.75
N GLU A 16 -4.65 7.44 -17.61
CA GLU A 16 -3.78 7.29 -16.44
C GLU A 16 -4.08 8.30 -15.36
N ILE A 17 -5.07 9.16 -15.58
CA ILE A 17 -5.46 10.13 -14.57
C ILE A 17 -6.70 9.61 -13.86
N ILE A 18 -6.60 9.52 -12.55
CA ILE A 18 -7.69 9.03 -11.73
C ILE A 18 -8.73 10.14 -11.59
N PRO A 19 -10.01 9.88 -11.92
CA PRO A 19 -11.04 10.89 -11.68
C PRO A 19 -11.07 11.31 -10.21
N GLU A 20 -11.38 12.57 -9.98
CA GLU A 20 -11.22 13.15 -8.65
C GLU A 20 -12.10 12.46 -7.61
N ASP A 21 -13.34 12.14 -7.96
CA ASP A 21 -14.21 11.49 -7.00
C ASP A 21 -13.70 10.10 -6.63
N LEU A 22 -13.10 9.38 -7.59
CA LEU A 22 -12.50 8.10 -7.29
C LEU A 22 -11.23 8.25 -6.49
N SER A 23 -10.43 9.28 -6.78
CA SER A 23 -9.18 9.46 -6.05
C SER A 23 -9.43 9.78 -4.57
N VAL A 24 -10.50 10.53 -4.28
CA VAL A 24 -10.86 10.80 -2.90
C VAL A 24 -11.20 9.50 -2.17
N GLU A 25 -11.99 8.66 -2.82
CA GLU A 25 -12.38 7.40 -2.20
C GLU A 25 -11.17 6.46 -2.06
N MET A 26 -10.31 6.42 -3.07
CA MET A 26 -9.13 5.58 -3.01
C MET A 26 -8.17 6.01 -1.91
N ARG A 27 -8.03 7.33 -1.72
CA ARG A 27 -7.20 7.83 -0.63
C ARG A 27 -7.77 7.45 0.73
N ARG A 28 -9.09 7.51 0.85
CA ARG A 28 -9.73 7.13 2.11
C ARG A 28 -9.46 5.67 2.41
N ILE A 29 -9.61 4.80 1.41
CA ILE A 29 -9.38 3.38 1.60
C ILE A 29 -7.91 3.12 1.94
N ALA A 30 -6.99 3.77 1.22
CA ALA A 30 -5.57 3.59 1.50
C ALA A 30 -5.21 4.07 2.90
N HIS A 31 -5.84 5.17 3.34
CA HIS A 31 -5.62 5.68 4.68
C HIS A 31 -6.14 4.69 5.73
N ASP A 32 -7.33 4.16 5.50
CA ASP A 32 -7.91 3.18 6.43
C ASP A 32 -7.06 1.92 6.47
N LEU A 33 -6.53 1.51 5.31
CA LEU A 33 -5.63 0.36 5.26
C LEU A 33 -4.35 0.63 6.04
N SER A 34 -3.80 1.83 5.92
CA SER A 34 -2.62 2.21 6.70
C SER A 34 -2.89 2.06 8.19
N ASN A 35 -4.06 2.52 8.64
CA ASN A 35 -4.42 2.43 10.05
C ASN A 35 -4.52 0.97 10.51
N ALA A 36 -5.11 0.12 9.67
CA ALA A 36 -5.22 -1.30 10.02
C ALA A 36 -3.84 -1.95 10.11
N LEU A 37 -2.95 -1.60 9.18
CA LEU A 37 -1.60 -2.15 9.19
C LEU A 37 -0.81 -1.66 10.41
N GLU A 38 -1.05 -0.41 10.85
CA GLU A 38 -0.42 0.11 12.04
C GLU A 38 -0.82 -0.70 13.27
N ILE A 39 -2.08 -1.08 13.35
CA ILE A 39 -2.54 -1.89 14.47
C ILE A 39 -1.83 -3.24 14.46
N ILE A 40 -1.68 -3.82 13.28
CA ILE A 40 -1.00 -5.13 13.18
C ILE A 40 0.47 -4.99 13.58
N ILE A 41 1.13 -3.91 13.14
CA ILE A 41 2.52 -3.68 13.50
C ILE A 41 2.68 -3.53 15.01
N GLN A 42 1.79 -2.76 15.64
CA GLN A 42 1.85 -2.56 17.07
C GLN A 42 1.61 -3.84 17.83
N THR A 43 0.64 -4.64 17.36
CA THR A 43 0.36 -5.92 17.98
C THR A 43 1.54 -6.87 17.83
N SER A 44 2.15 -6.89 16.67
CA SER A 44 3.33 -7.71 16.40
C SER A 44 4.47 -7.30 17.33
N TYR A 45 4.66 -5.99 17.50
CA TYR A 45 5.68 -5.48 18.40
C TYR A 45 5.43 -5.95 19.85
N LEU A 46 4.18 -5.88 20.28
CA LEU A 46 3.84 -6.31 21.62
C LEU A 46 4.10 -7.81 21.82
N LEU A 47 3.79 -8.60 20.78
CA LEU A 47 4.07 -10.03 20.86
C LEU A 47 5.57 -10.31 20.97
N ASN A 48 6.39 -9.43 20.39
CA ASN A 48 7.84 -9.59 20.50
C ASN A 48 8.36 -9.33 21.91
N THR A 49 7.56 -8.74 22.78
CA THR A 49 7.99 -8.47 24.14
C THR A 49 7.73 -9.63 25.07
N VAL A 50 7.03 -10.67 24.62
CA VAL A 50 6.79 -11.86 25.43
C VAL A 50 7.63 -13.00 24.90
N GLU A 51 7.90 -13.96 25.77
CA GLU A 51 8.71 -15.09 25.39
C GLU A 51 7.86 -16.09 24.63
N LEU A 52 8.16 -16.28 23.35
CA LEU A 52 7.46 -17.25 22.50
C LEU A 52 8.34 -18.47 22.33
N LYS A 53 7.73 -19.64 22.34
CA LYS A 53 8.44 -20.89 22.25
C LYS A 53 8.01 -21.66 21.01
N GLY A 54 8.94 -22.49 20.53
CA GLY A 54 8.65 -23.37 19.41
C GLY A 54 8.36 -22.58 18.14
N PRO A 55 7.42 -23.08 17.33
CA PRO A 55 7.15 -22.44 16.05
C PRO A 55 6.49 -21.06 16.16
N ALA A 56 6.02 -20.68 17.34
CA ALA A 56 5.34 -19.39 17.49
C ALA A 56 6.27 -18.24 17.18
N SER A 57 7.55 -18.34 17.55
CA SER A 57 8.49 -17.27 17.25
C SER A 57 8.76 -17.16 15.76
N ASP A 58 8.75 -18.28 15.05
CA ASP A 58 8.90 -18.23 13.60
C ASP A 58 7.67 -17.63 12.93
N TRP A 59 6.49 -17.96 13.45
CA TRP A 59 5.26 -17.39 12.91
C TRP A 59 5.23 -15.88 13.11
N LEU A 60 5.71 -15.40 14.26
CA LEU A 60 5.76 -13.98 14.51
C LEU A 60 6.71 -13.28 13.54
N ARG A 61 7.85 -13.91 13.24
CA ARG A 61 8.78 -13.34 12.28
C ARG A 61 8.14 -13.25 10.89
N MET A 62 7.38 -14.26 10.51
CA MET A 62 6.67 -14.23 9.23
C MET A 62 5.63 -13.12 9.22
N LEU A 63 4.93 -12.92 10.33
CA LEU A 63 3.96 -11.84 10.44
C LEU A 63 4.64 -10.49 10.29
N ASP A 64 5.75 -10.29 10.98
CA ASP A 64 6.52 -9.05 10.85
C ASP A 64 6.91 -8.78 9.41
N ASP A 65 7.46 -9.79 8.74
CA ASP A 65 7.89 -9.63 7.37
C ASP A 65 6.73 -9.27 6.46
N GLY A 66 5.60 -9.95 6.66
CA GLY A 66 4.43 -9.72 5.83
C GLY A 66 3.83 -8.34 6.02
N VAL A 67 3.73 -7.88 7.28
CA VAL A 67 3.12 -6.60 7.53
C VAL A 67 4.02 -5.46 7.06
N HIS A 68 5.34 -5.61 7.17
CA HIS A 68 6.25 -4.58 6.66
C HIS A 68 6.18 -4.50 5.14
N LYS A 69 6.07 -5.65 4.47
CA LYS A 69 5.90 -5.65 3.03
C LYS A 69 4.58 -5.00 2.65
N ALA A 70 3.51 -5.27 3.40
CA ALA A 70 2.21 -4.66 3.12
C ALA A 70 2.26 -3.15 3.31
N MET A 71 2.98 -2.68 4.31
CA MET A 71 3.14 -1.24 4.51
C MET A 71 3.86 -0.59 3.34
N ALA A 72 4.90 -1.23 2.85
CA ALA A 72 5.63 -0.69 1.70
C ALA A 72 4.74 -0.62 0.47
N LEU A 73 3.93 -1.66 0.24
CA LEU A 73 3.01 -1.67 -0.89
C LEU A 73 1.92 -0.62 -0.73
N ASN A 74 1.44 -0.41 0.48
CA ASN A 74 0.45 0.62 0.72
C ASN A 74 1.01 2.01 0.45
N LEU A 75 2.24 2.25 0.85
CA LEU A 75 2.89 3.53 0.55
C LEU A 75 3.03 3.72 -0.96
N GLU A 76 3.40 2.65 -1.67
CA GLU A 76 3.50 2.70 -3.11
C GLU A 76 2.16 3.01 -3.75
N LEU A 77 1.08 2.41 -3.23
CA LEU A 77 -0.26 2.69 -3.72
C LEU A 77 -0.63 4.15 -3.51
N ARG A 78 -0.34 4.69 -2.34
CA ARG A 78 -0.66 6.08 -2.04
C ARG A 78 0.11 7.03 -2.93
N THR A 79 1.36 6.71 -3.21
CA THR A 79 2.18 7.50 -4.13
C THR A 79 1.60 7.46 -5.54
N TYR A 80 1.17 6.27 -5.97
CA TYR A 80 0.54 6.13 -7.28
C TYR A 80 -0.71 6.99 -7.39
N ILE A 81 -1.55 6.95 -6.37
CA ILE A 81 -2.77 7.75 -6.37
C ILE A 81 -2.44 9.23 -6.47
N LYS A 82 -1.46 9.68 -5.69
CA LYS A 82 -1.06 11.07 -5.68
C LYS A 82 -0.53 11.49 -7.05
N ASP A 83 0.31 10.65 -7.64
CA ASP A 83 0.96 11.00 -8.90
C ASP A 83 0.00 10.98 -10.08
N HIS A 84 -1.13 10.31 -9.95
CA HIS A 84 -2.09 10.17 -11.05
C HIS A 84 -3.38 10.91 -10.77
N THR A 85 -3.38 11.82 -9.83
CA THR A 85 -4.51 12.67 -9.53
C THR A 85 -4.27 14.04 -10.13
N SER A 86 -5.32 14.66 -10.63
CA SER A 86 -5.20 15.86 -11.45
C SER A 86 -5.04 17.15 -10.68
N ASN A 87 -4.86 17.13 -9.40
CA ASN A 87 -4.63 18.42 -8.72
C ASN A 87 -3.26 18.52 -8.12
#